data_bf3806f87e16cb0592cd470a0418726e
#
_entry.id   bf3806f87e16cb0592cd470a0418726e
#
_cell.length_a   1.000
_cell.length_b   1.000
_cell.length_c   1.000
_cell.angle_alpha   90.00
_cell.angle_beta   90.00
_cell.angle_gamma   90.00
#
_symmetry.space_group_name_H-M   'P 1'
#
loop_
_entity.id
_entity.type
_entity.pdbx_description
1 polymer ?
#
loop_
_entity_poly.entity_id
_entity_poly.type
_entity_poly.pdbx_seq_one_letter_code
_entity_poly.pdbx_strand_id
1 'polypeptide(L)'
;MVAGLAAKLEKDPANVAGWNMLIRSYKALGRLEQAELAYDRAEPYIGQDAQLLADYADISAANAGGQFTGKPERLIAQALRVDPKHPLALWLAGTAAFDKQDYPLALTYWEKLQAILPPDSEDAKTMAQTMARVRSKMNHSPKITQP
;
A
#
# COMPACT_ATOMS: atom_id res chain seq x y z
N MET A 1 5.55 16.63 -22.93
CA MET A 1 6.37 15.91 -21.96
C MET A 1 5.71 14.62 -21.49
N VAL A 2 4.64 14.69 -20.70
CA VAL A 2 3.92 13.50 -20.23
C VAL A 2 3.32 12.72 -21.41
N ALA A 3 2.67 13.38 -22.34
CA ALA A 3 2.07 12.73 -23.53
C ALA A 3 3.13 12.07 -24.40
N GLY A 4 4.30 12.68 -24.55
CA GLY A 4 5.42 12.10 -25.32
C GLY A 4 5.97 10.84 -24.68
N LEU A 5 6.13 10.85 -23.35
CA LEU A 5 6.61 9.68 -22.61
C LEU A 5 5.57 8.55 -22.67
N ALA A 6 4.29 8.87 -22.48
CA ALA A 6 3.21 7.88 -22.57
C ALA A 6 3.21 7.20 -23.95
N ALA A 7 3.34 7.99 -25.04
CA ALA A 7 3.38 7.46 -26.40
C ALA A 7 4.57 6.52 -26.63
N LYS A 8 5.75 6.86 -26.06
CA LYS A 8 6.93 6.00 -26.16
C LYS A 8 6.73 4.68 -25.44
N LEU A 9 6.08 4.71 -24.29
CA LEU A 9 5.84 3.51 -23.48
C LEU A 9 4.80 2.58 -24.12
N GLU A 10 3.86 3.12 -24.88
CA GLU A 10 2.95 2.28 -25.67
C GLU A 10 3.70 1.43 -26.69
N LYS A 11 4.84 1.91 -27.19
CA LYS A 11 5.68 1.19 -28.14
C LYS A 11 6.70 0.28 -27.46
N ASP A 12 7.06 0.58 -26.21
CA ASP A 12 8.03 -0.19 -25.41
C ASP A 12 7.46 -0.41 -24.01
N PRO A 13 6.43 -1.25 -23.88
CA PRO A 13 5.73 -1.42 -22.59
C PRO A 13 6.54 -2.15 -21.51
N ALA A 14 7.64 -2.78 -21.87
CA ALA A 14 8.51 -3.46 -20.90
C ALA A 14 9.47 -2.50 -20.19
N ASN A 15 9.48 -1.22 -20.56
CA ASN A 15 10.37 -0.23 -19.96
C ASN A 15 9.82 0.23 -18.60
N VAL A 16 10.13 -0.53 -17.56
CA VAL A 16 9.64 -0.25 -16.20
C VAL A 16 10.13 1.10 -15.68
N ALA A 17 11.39 1.46 -15.95
CA ALA A 17 11.92 2.76 -15.54
C ALA A 17 11.13 3.90 -16.17
N GLY A 18 10.72 3.77 -17.43
CA GLY A 18 9.90 4.76 -18.11
C GLY A 18 8.50 4.87 -17.52
N TRP A 19 7.87 3.73 -17.21
CA TRP A 19 6.57 3.74 -16.53
C TRP A 19 6.65 4.40 -15.16
N ASN A 20 7.70 4.09 -14.40
CA ASN A 20 7.90 4.69 -13.08
C ASN A 20 8.05 6.22 -13.18
N MET A 21 8.78 6.70 -14.17
CA MET A 21 8.92 8.14 -14.42
C MET A 21 7.58 8.79 -14.75
N LEU A 22 6.79 8.17 -15.63
CA LEU A 22 5.47 8.65 -16.02
C LEU A 22 4.52 8.71 -14.80
N ILE A 23 4.51 7.64 -14.00
CA ILE A 23 3.68 7.54 -12.80
C ILE A 23 4.04 8.65 -11.81
N ARG A 24 5.33 8.88 -11.57
CA ARG A 24 5.79 9.94 -10.68
C ARG A 24 5.35 11.32 -11.19
N SER A 25 5.38 11.53 -12.49
CA SER A 25 4.90 12.77 -13.09
C SER A 25 3.41 12.97 -12.86
N TYR A 26 2.60 11.93 -13.06
CA TYR A 26 1.16 12.00 -12.81
C TYR A 26 0.87 12.26 -11.32
N LYS A 27 1.60 11.60 -10.41
CA LYS A 27 1.45 11.83 -8.97
C LYS A 27 1.77 13.29 -8.61
N ALA A 28 2.86 13.83 -9.14
CA ALA A 28 3.25 15.22 -8.90
C ALA A 28 2.20 16.22 -9.39
N LEU A 29 1.46 15.86 -10.43
CA LEU A 29 0.38 16.67 -10.98
C LEU A 29 -0.97 16.42 -10.30
N GLY A 30 -1.03 15.54 -9.32
CA GLY A 30 -2.28 15.16 -8.66
C GLY A 30 -3.21 14.31 -9.51
N ARG A 31 -2.71 13.74 -10.61
CA ARG A 31 -3.50 12.95 -11.55
C ARG A 31 -3.43 11.46 -11.18
N LEU A 32 -4.06 11.11 -10.06
CA LEU A 32 -3.94 9.77 -9.49
C LEU A 32 -4.62 8.69 -10.34
N GLU A 33 -5.72 9.02 -11.02
CA GLU A 33 -6.37 8.06 -11.92
C GLU A 33 -5.46 7.70 -13.10
N GLN A 34 -4.79 8.69 -13.67
CA GLN A 34 -3.84 8.46 -14.76
C GLN A 34 -2.61 7.69 -14.28
N ALA A 35 -2.15 7.96 -13.05
CA ALA A 35 -1.08 7.19 -12.44
C ALA A 35 -1.47 5.72 -12.29
N GLU A 36 -2.69 5.43 -11.86
CA GLU A 36 -3.17 4.05 -11.74
C GLU A 36 -3.24 3.37 -13.11
N LEU A 37 -3.73 4.05 -14.13
CA LEU A 37 -3.77 3.49 -15.49
C LEU A 37 -2.37 3.16 -16.00
N ALA A 38 -1.37 3.98 -15.68
CA ALA A 38 0.01 3.69 -16.03
C ALA A 38 0.53 2.45 -15.29
N TYR A 39 0.19 2.29 -14.01
CA TYR A 39 0.50 1.06 -13.27
C TYR A 39 -0.19 -0.17 -13.89
N ASP A 40 -1.46 -0.03 -14.31
CA ASP A 40 -2.17 -1.14 -14.97
C ASP A 40 -1.40 -1.62 -16.21
N ARG A 41 -0.84 -0.69 -16.98
CA ARG A 41 -0.02 -1.02 -18.15
C ARG A 41 1.30 -1.65 -17.77
N ALA A 42 1.92 -1.21 -16.68
CA ALA A 42 3.20 -1.72 -16.22
C ALA A 42 3.08 -3.05 -15.45
N GLU A 43 1.90 -3.42 -15.00
CA GLU A 43 1.70 -4.55 -14.07
C GLU A 43 2.35 -5.85 -14.54
N PRO A 44 2.29 -6.25 -15.85
CA PRO A 44 2.93 -7.49 -16.29
C PRO A 44 4.44 -7.53 -16.08
N TYR A 45 5.06 -6.37 -15.88
CA TYR A 45 6.52 -6.24 -15.82
C TYR A 45 7.05 -5.91 -14.43
N ILE A 46 6.17 -5.68 -13.43
CA ILE A 46 6.59 -5.23 -12.09
C ILE A 46 6.31 -6.25 -10.99
N GLY A 47 5.94 -7.48 -11.35
CA GLY A 47 5.50 -8.50 -10.39
C GLY A 47 6.53 -8.91 -9.35
N GLN A 48 7.81 -8.57 -9.54
CA GLN A 48 8.89 -8.87 -8.60
C GLN A 48 9.42 -7.62 -7.89
N ASP A 49 8.76 -6.48 -8.06
CA ASP A 49 9.16 -5.22 -7.42
C ASP A 49 8.15 -4.85 -6.33
N ALA A 50 8.50 -5.16 -5.08
CA ALA A 50 7.60 -4.92 -3.93
C ALA A 50 7.28 -3.45 -3.75
N GLN A 51 8.23 -2.53 -4.02
CA GLN A 51 7.99 -1.10 -3.88
C GLN A 51 6.94 -0.61 -4.89
N LEU A 52 7.09 -1.00 -6.15
CA LEU A 52 6.13 -0.60 -7.19
C LEU A 52 4.76 -1.22 -6.94
N LEU A 53 4.71 -2.47 -6.50
CA LEU A 53 3.44 -3.12 -6.16
C LEU A 53 2.74 -2.43 -4.98
N ALA A 54 3.50 -2.06 -3.95
CA ALA A 54 2.94 -1.37 -2.79
C ALA A 54 2.46 0.04 -3.16
N ASP A 55 3.24 0.79 -3.94
CA ASP A 55 2.84 2.11 -4.43
C ASP A 55 1.58 2.03 -5.31
N TYR A 56 1.49 1.02 -6.15
CA TYR A 56 0.32 0.77 -6.98
C TYR A 56 -0.91 0.49 -6.11
N ALA A 57 -0.75 -0.35 -5.09
CA ALA A 57 -1.84 -0.65 -4.15
C ALA A 57 -2.34 0.62 -3.46
N ASP A 58 -1.42 1.48 -3.03
CA ASP A 58 -1.74 2.72 -2.33
C ASP A 58 -2.53 3.67 -3.24
N ILE A 59 -2.09 3.85 -4.48
CA ILE A 59 -2.81 4.68 -5.45
C ILE A 59 -4.17 4.10 -5.79
N SER A 60 -4.25 2.79 -5.99
CA SER A 60 -5.52 2.13 -6.29
C SER A 60 -6.52 2.29 -5.16
N ALA A 61 -6.08 2.16 -3.90
CA ALA A 61 -6.93 2.39 -2.75
C ALA A 61 -7.38 3.86 -2.67
N ALA A 62 -6.47 4.80 -2.90
CA ALA A 62 -6.79 6.24 -2.87
C ALA A 62 -7.86 6.57 -3.92
N ASN A 63 -7.74 6.04 -5.14
CA ASN A 63 -8.72 6.26 -6.21
C ASN A 63 -10.07 5.59 -5.89
N ALA A 64 -10.07 4.59 -5.02
CA ALA A 64 -11.28 3.90 -4.57
C ALA A 64 -11.85 4.49 -3.27
N GLY A 65 -11.52 5.73 -2.95
CA GLY A 65 -12.03 6.40 -1.76
C GLY A 65 -11.43 5.86 -0.45
N GLY A 66 -10.25 5.27 -0.51
CA GLY A 66 -9.58 4.69 0.65
C GLY A 66 -9.93 3.23 0.90
N GLN A 67 -10.62 2.58 -0.03
CA GLN A 67 -11.02 1.18 0.12
C GLN A 67 -9.94 0.24 -0.43
N PHE A 68 -9.66 -0.81 0.32
CA PHE A 68 -8.60 -1.78 -0.03
C PHE A 68 -9.14 -3.05 -0.67
N THR A 69 -10.45 -3.24 -0.72
CA THR A 69 -11.08 -4.46 -1.26
C THR A 69 -10.75 -4.65 -2.74
N GLY A 70 -10.42 -5.86 -3.12
CA GLY A 70 -10.16 -6.21 -4.52
C GLY A 70 -8.72 -5.95 -4.94
N LYS A 71 -8.50 -5.08 -5.91
CA LYS A 71 -7.17 -4.84 -6.50
C LYS A 71 -6.11 -4.43 -5.46
N PRO A 72 -6.36 -3.44 -4.57
CA PRO A 72 -5.35 -3.09 -3.58
C PRO A 72 -4.93 -4.26 -2.69
N GLU A 73 -5.87 -5.06 -2.20
CA GLU A 73 -5.53 -6.24 -1.37
C GLU A 73 -4.68 -7.24 -2.13
N ARG A 74 -5.01 -7.51 -3.39
CA ARG A 74 -4.25 -8.43 -4.22
C ARG A 74 -2.82 -7.95 -4.40
N LEU A 75 -2.64 -6.66 -4.66
CA LEU A 75 -1.31 -6.06 -4.86
C LEU A 75 -0.49 -6.05 -3.56
N ILE A 76 -1.13 -5.77 -2.43
CA ILE A 76 -0.46 -5.82 -1.11
C ILE A 76 0.02 -7.25 -0.85
N ALA A 77 -0.83 -8.24 -1.06
CA ALA A 77 -0.46 -9.63 -0.87
C ALA A 77 0.73 -10.02 -1.75
N GLN A 78 0.73 -9.58 -3.01
CA GLN A 78 1.83 -9.84 -3.93
C GLN A 78 3.11 -9.15 -3.48
N ALA A 79 3.04 -7.89 -3.04
CA ALA A 79 4.18 -7.15 -2.52
C ALA A 79 4.81 -7.89 -1.33
N LEU A 80 3.99 -8.39 -0.41
CA LEU A 80 4.47 -9.11 0.78
C LEU A 80 5.01 -10.51 0.45
N ARG A 81 4.59 -11.11 -0.67
CA ARG A 81 5.22 -12.34 -1.14
C ARG A 81 6.63 -12.07 -1.66
N VAL A 82 6.83 -10.95 -2.33
CA VAL A 82 8.14 -10.54 -2.85
C VAL A 82 9.05 -10.09 -1.71
N ASP A 83 8.55 -9.28 -0.81
CA ASP A 83 9.29 -8.77 0.35
C ASP A 83 8.38 -8.74 1.58
N PRO A 84 8.45 -9.78 2.43
CA PRO A 84 7.60 -9.85 3.64
C PRO A 84 7.84 -8.75 4.66
N LYS A 85 8.93 -8.00 4.53
CA LYS A 85 9.30 -6.90 5.43
C LYS A 85 9.21 -5.54 4.76
N HIS A 86 8.52 -5.44 3.63
CA HIS A 86 8.40 -4.17 2.93
C HIS A 86 7.57 -3.19 3.78
N PRO A 87 8.14 -2.02 4.17
CA PRO A 87 7.47 -1.12 5.12
C PRO A 87 6.10 -0.64 4.65
N LEU A 88 6.00 -0.13 3.43
CA LEU A 88 4.72 0.38 2.91
C LEU A 88 3.69 -0.74 2.80
N ALA A 89 4.10 -1.91 2.30
CA ALA A 89 3.18 -3.04 2.17
C ALA A 89 2.66 -3.51 3.53
N LEU A 90 3.50 -3.52 4.57
CA LEU A 90 3.08 -3.84 5.93
C LEU A 90 2.11 -2.81 6.48
N TRP A 91 2.38 -1.53 6.25
CA TRP A 91 1.49 -0.45 6.66
C TRP A 91 0.11 -0.60 6.01
N LEU A 92 0.09 -0.80 4.70
CA LEU A 92 -1.16 -0.95 3.94
C LEU A 92 -1.93 -2.20 4.34
N ALA A 93 -1.22 -3.32 4.56
CA ALA A 93 -1.86 -4.57 5.02
C ALA A 93 -2.53 -4.40 6.37
N GLY A 94 -1.85 -3.73 7.29
CA GLY A 94 -2.43 -3.43 8.60
C GLY A 94 -3.65 -2.51 8.50
N THR A 95 -3.57 -1.49 7.66
CA THR A 95 -4.67 -0.57 7.41
C THR A 95 -5.87 -1.28 6.80
N ALA A 96 -5.63 -2.15 5.83
CA ALA A 96 -6.70 -2.95 5.22
C ALA A 96 -7.40 -3.86 6.23
N ALA A 97 -6.61 -4.49 7.11
CA ALA A 97 -7.17 -5.32 8.18
C ALA A 97 -7.97 -4.48 9.18
N PHE A 98 -7.46 -3.31 9.53
CA PHE A 98 -8.15 -2.37 10.42
C PHE A 98 -9.51 -1.96 9.85
N ASP A 99 -9.56 -1.67 8.55
CA ASP A 99 -10.81 -1.26 7.88
C ASP A 99 -11.86 -2.37 7.91
N LYS A 100 -11.42 -3.62 7.93
CA LYS A 100 -12.30 -4.79 8.09
C LYS A 100 -12.61 -5.11 9.54
N GLN A 101 -12.14 -4.28 10.48
CA GLN A 101 -12.27 -4.49 11.92
C GLN A 101 -11.56 -5.76 12.41
N ASP A 102 -10.62 -6.26 11.64
CA ASP A 102 -9.73 -7.35 12.06
C ASP A 102 -8.53 -6.76 12.80
N TYR A 103 -8.77 -6.29 14.00
CA TYR A 103 -7.76 -5.60 14.80
C TYR A 103 -6.57 -6.48 15.18
N PRO A 104 -6.75 -7.74 15.54
CA PRO A 104 -5.59 -8.60 15.80
C PRO A 104 -4.66 -8.73 14.59
N LEU A 105 -5.24 -8.87 13.40
CA LEU A 105 -4.44 -8.96 12.17
C LEU A 105 -3.74 -7.63 11.87
N ALA A 106 -4.44 -6.50 12.05
CA ALA A 106 -3.85 -5.18 11.87
C ALA A 106 -2.62 -5.01 12.77
N LEU A 107 -2.75 -5.38 14.05
CA LEU A 107 -1.63 -5.30 15.00
C LEU A 107 -0.48 -6.21 14.59
N THR A 108 -0.77 -7.41 14.07
CA THR A 108 0.28 -8.33 13.61
C THR A 108 1.14 -7.69 12.51
N TYR A 109 0.52 -7.07 11.51
CA TYR A 109 1.26 -6.39 10.44
C TYR A 109 2.03 -5.18 10.97
N TRP A 110 1.40 -4.36 11.81
CA TRP A 110 2.03 -3.16 12.34
C TRP A 110 3.15 -3.47 13.34
N GLU A 111 3.06 -4.55 14.10
CA GLU A 111 4.15 -5.01 14.95
C GLU A 111 5.38 -5.40 14.12
N LYS A 112 5.17 -6.07 12.98
CA LYS A 112 6.25 -6.39 12.05
C LYS A 112 6.88 -5.11 11.50
N LEU A 113 6.06 -4.12 11.15
CA LEU A 113 6.54 -2.84 10.66
C LEU A 113 7.35 -2.12 11.75
N GLN A 114 6.84 -2.05 12.97
CA GLN A 114 7.52 -1.40 14.08
C GLN A 114 8.90 -2.01 14.34
N ALA A 115 9.01 -3.34 14.21
CA ALA A 115 10.26 -4.05 14.45
C ALA A 115 11.37 -3.67 13.46
N ILE A 116 11.02 -3.15 12.28
CA ILE A 116 12.00 -2.75 11.25
C ILE A 116 12.22 -1.24 11.16
N LEU A 117 11.39 -0.45 11.85
CA LEU A 117 11.57 1.00 11.91
C LEU A 117 12.64 1.35 12.94
N PRO A 118 13.44 2.41 12.69
CA PRO A 118 14.35 2.90 13.71
C PRO A 118 13.59 3.27 15.00
N PRO A 119 13.99 2.77 16.18
CA PRO A 119 13.18 2.92 17.39
C PRO A 119 12.86 4.37 17.80
N ASP A 120 13.75 5.30 17.47
CA ASP A 120 13.60 6.71 17.84
C ASP A 120 12.99 7.56 16.71
N SER A 121 12.60 6.92 15.60
CA SER A 121 12.02 7.64 14.46
C SER A 121 10.59 8.11 14.76
N GLU A 122 10.18 9.17 14.08
CA GLU A 122 8.79 9.64 14.16
C GLU A 122 7.80 8.58 13.69
N ASP A 123 8.19 7.82 12.67
CA ASP A 123 7.36 6.73 12.16
C ASP A 123 7.14 5.65 13.23
N ALA A 124 8.18 5.28 13.98
CA ALA A 124 8.05 4.30 15.05
C ALA A 124 7.13 4.83 16.18
N LYS A 125 7.24 6.11 16.52
CA LYS A 125 6.38 6.73 17.53
C LYS A 125 4.93 6.78 17.08
N THR A 126 4.70 7.17 15.83
CA THR A 126 3.35 7.20 15.23
C THR A 126 2.75 5.80 15.21
N MET A 127 3.55 4.80 14.87
CA MET A 127 3.13 3.41 14.85
C MET A 127 2.73 2.95 16.25
N ALA A 128 3.53 3.26 17.26
CA ALA A 128 3.23 2.90 18.63
C ALA A 128 1.90 3.53 19.11
N GLN A 129 1.67 4.80 18.78
CA GLN A 129 0.42 5.49 19.11
C GLN A 129 -0.78 4.86 18.40
N THR A 130 -0.63 4.54 17.12
CA THR A 130 -1.69 3.91 16.33
C THR A 130 -2.06 2.55 16.91
N MET A 131 -1.07 1.73 17.25
CA MET A 131 -1.30 0.43 17.86
C MET A 131 -1.95 0.54 19.23
N ALA A 132 -1.54 1.53 20.04
CA ALA A 132 -2.17 1.77 21.34
C ALA A 132 -3.65 2.10 21.21
N ARG A 133 -4.02 2.92 20.23
CA ARG A 133 -5.44 3.24 19.95
C ARG A 133 -6.22 2.00 19.55
N VAL A 134 -5.64 1.15 18.71
CA VAL A 134 -6.29 -0.08 18.27
C VAL A 134 -6.50 -1.03 19.44
N ARG A 135 -5.51 -1.20 20.31
CA ARG A 135 -5.63 -2.03 21.51
C ARG A 135 -6.72 -1.48 22.44
N SER A 136 -6.81 -0.16 22.57
CA SER A 136 -7.86 0.49 23.35
C SER A 136 -9.25 0.17 22.77
N LYS A 137 -9.42 0.21 21.46
CA LYS A 137 -10.67 -0.17 20.79
C LYS A 137 -11.04 -1.61 21.06
N MET A 138 -10.08 -2.52 21.04
CA MET A 138 -10.32 -3.93 21.34
C MET A 138 -10.81 -4.12 22.77
N ASN A 139 -10.23 -3.39 23.73
CA ASN A 139 -10.58 -3.50 25.13
C ASN A 139 -11.92 -2.86 25.46
N HIS A 140 -12.37 -1.86 24.68
CA HIS A 140 -13.62 -1.15 24.87
C HIS A 140 -14.76 -1.67 24.00
N SER A 141 -14.46 -2.53 23.02
CA SER A 141 -15.50 -3.18 22.25
C SER A 141 -16.30 -4.08 23.19
N PRO A 142 -17.65 -3.98 23.17
CA PRO A 142 -18.44 -4.90 23.98
C PRO A 142 -18.11 -6.30 23.52
N LYS A 143 -17.44 -7.06 24.40
CA LYS A 143 -17.33 -8.49 24.19
C LYS A 143 -18.75 -9.00 24.14
N ILE A 144 -19.14 -9.54 23.00
CA ILE A 144 -20.36 -10.33 22.95
C ILE A 144 -20.11 -11.45 23.92
N THR A 145 -20.65 -11.30 25.12
CA THR A 145 -20.60 -12.36 26.11
C THR A 145 -21.35 -13.55 25.50
N GLN A 146 -20.59 -14.55 25.19
CA GLN A 146 -21.17 -15.82 24.84
C GLN A 146 -22.02 -16.28 26.06
N PRO A 147 -23.26 -16.64 25.84
CA PRO A 147 -24.07 -17.19 26.94
C PRO A 147 -23.45 -18.47 27.47
#